data_2732c99a3257be2d03890152e820344e
#
_entry.id   2732c99a3257be2d03890152e820344e
#
_cell.length_a   1.000
_cell.length_b   1.000
_cell.length_c   1.000
_cell.angle_alpha   90.00
_cell.angle_beta   90.00
_cell.angle_gamma   90.00
#
_symmetry.space_group_name_H-M   'P 1'
#
loop_
_entity.id
_entity.type
_entity.pdbx_description
1 polymer ?
#
loop_
_entity_poly.entity_id
_entity_poly.type
_entity_poly.pdbx_seq_one_letter_code
_entity_poly.pdbx_strand_id
1 'polypeptide(L)'
;MAAKGVIAATDGSEESLRAVEWAAREAVLRRDPLRIVSVPTLLPRMSPDPAGRQTVAGVLEQATARALASATLRAAQTDPDLAVTTEALAGSPAQALLKAASDASLLVVGSRGAGGFTAMILGSVSRYLATRAPCPVVVAREETKAVQREVVVGIRDPDQSAVALRFGFQEATLRNARLMAVHTWAWSLPSSESVGTLTPQERAIMDGSDIRAYAAARLESVLATCHENYPGVQAGWEIVHAHPARVLIAASGRADLVVLGRHAAGSDIGSITYPVVSHAHGPVAIVPGE
;
A
#
# COMPACT_ATOMS: atom_id res chain seq x y z
N MET A 1 7.62 -15.22 21.69
CA MET A 1 6.73 -14.98 20.53
C MET A 1 7.62 -14.90 19.30
N ALA A 2 7.36 -15.69 18.26
CA ALA A 2 8.10 -15.55 17.00
C ALA A 2 7.95 -14.11 16.48
N ALA A 3 9.04 -13.53 15.95
CA ALA A 3 8.99 -12.22 15.33
C ALA A 3 7.98 -12.24 14.18
N LYS A 4 7.08 -11.25 14.17
CA LYS A 4 6.16 -11.07 13.05
C LYS A 4 6.99 -10.67 11.84
N GLY A 5 6.99 -11.48 10.79
CA GLY A 5 7.77 -11.24 9.58
C GLY A 5 6.94 -10.60 8.46
N VAL A 6 7.61 -10.36 7.33
CA VAL A 6 6.96 -9.91 6.10
C VAL A 6 6.28 -11.09 5.41
N ILE A 7 5.02 -10.91 4.98
CA ILE A 7 4.30 -11.90 4.17
C ILE A 7 4.14 -11.37 2.76
N ALA A 8 4.49 -12.19 1.76
CA ALA A 8 4.20 -11.93 0.36
C ALA A 8 3.21 -12.95 -0.19
N ALA A 9 2.15 -12.48 -0.84
CA ALA A 9 1.19 -13.36 -1.51
C ALA A 9 1.51 -13.49 -3.00
N THR A 10 1.50 -14.74 -3.50
CA THR A 10 1.71 -15.02 -4.92
C THR A 10 0.66 -15.98 -5.48
N ASP A 11 0.27 -15.75 -6.73
CA ASP A 11 -0.50 -16.66 -7.57
C ASP A 11 0.29 -17.09 -8.83
N GLY A 12 1.58 -16.75 -8.85
CA GLY A 12 2.49 -17.04 -9.97
C GLY A 12 2.41 -16.04 -11.13
N SER A 13 1.53 -15.04 -11.06
CA SER A 13 1.52 -13.94 -12.05
C SER A 13 2.73 -13.04 -11.90
N GLU A 14 3.12 -12.36 -12.98
CA GLU A 14 4.27 -11.44 -12.97
C GLU A 14 4.08 -10.30 -11.95
N GLU A 15 2.86 -9.79 -11.80
CA GLU A 15 2.52 -8.79 -10.79
C GLU A 15 2.72 -9.29 -9.37
N SER A 16 2.35 -10.55 -9.09
CA SER A 16 2.57 -11.17 -7.79
C SER A 16 4.03 -11.49 -7.53
N LEU A 17 4.81 -11.85 -8.57
CA LEU A 17 6.25 -12.08 -8.46
C LEU A 17 7.01 -10.76 -8.19
N ARG A 18 6.59 -9.64 -8.79
CA ARG A 18 7.13 -8.31 -8.43
C ARG A 18 6.82 -7.95 -6.98
N ALA A 19 5.63 -8.31 -6.50
CA ALA A 19 5.29 -8.12 -5.10
C ALA A 19 6.20 -8.93 -4.17
N VAL A 20 6.56 -10.16 -4.54
CA VAL A 20 7.54 -10.98 -3.80
C VAL A 20 8.93 -10.33 -3.82
N GLU A 21 9.38 -9.81 -4.95
CA GLU A 21 10.67 -9.12 -5.08
C GLU A 21 10.70 -7.87 -4.19
N TRP A 22 9.63 -7.07 -4.20
CA TRP A 22 9.50 -5.92 -3.31
C TRP A 22 9.52 -6.35 -1.83
N ALA A 23 8.76 -7.41 -1.48
CA ALA A 23 8.70 -7.95 -0.12
C ALA A 23 10.04 -8.50 0.35
N ALA A 24 10.83 -9.10 -0.54
CA ALA A 24 12.18 -9.58 -0.23
C ALA A 24 13.11 -8.42 0.13
N ARG A 25 13.12 -7.35 -0.68
CA ARG A 25 13.87 -6.12 -0.35
C ARG A 25 13.44 -5.52 0.97
N GLU A 26 12.14 -5.49 1.23
CA GLU A 26 11.58 -4.99 2.48
C GLU A 26 11.99 -5.84 3.69
N ALA A 27 11.94 -7.16 3.56
CA ALA A 27 12.36 -8.08 4.60
C ALA A 27 13.86 -7.89 4.96
N VAL A 28 14.71 -7.70 3.96
CA VAL A 28 16.14 -7.38 4.17
C VAL A 28 16.30 -6.06 4.92
N LEU A 29 15.62 -4.98 4.50
CA LEU A 29 15.66 -3.68 5.17
C LEU A 29 15.23 -3.76 6.64
N ARG A 30 14.20 -4.55 6.93
CA ARG A 30 13.66 -4.75 8.29
C ARG A 30 14.43 -5.75 9.13
N ARG A 31 15.30 -6.55 8.48
CA ARG A 31 15.93 -7.74 9.09
C ARG A 31 14.90 -8.74 9.60
N ASP A 32 13.79 -8.86 8.89
CA ASP A 32 12.67 -9.76 9.18
C ASP A 32 12.73 -10.99 8.25
N PRO A 33 12.21 -12.16 8.66
CA PRO A 33 12.02 -13.28 7.75
C PRO A 33 10.92 -12.96 6.73
N LEU A 34 11.03 -13.56 5.53
CA LEU A 34 10.01 -13.52 4.49
C LEU A 34 9.21 -14.83 4.46
N ARG A 35 7.90 -14.75 4.59
CA ARG A 35 6.99 -15.85 4.34
C ARG A 35 6.24 -15.63 3.03
N ILE A 36 6.48 -16.49 2.05
CA ILE A 36 5.78 -16.46 0.76
C ILE A 36 4.60 -17.42 0.83
N VAL A 37 3.40 -16.90 0.58
CA VAL A 37 2.17 -17.68 0.66
C VAL A 37 1.44 -17.72 -0.68
N SER A 38 0.85 -18.86 -1.01
CA SER A 38 0.00 -19.03 -2.18
C SER A 38 -1.29 -19.74 -1.80
N VAL A 39 -2.40 -19.36 -2.44
CA VAL A 39 -3.70 -19.99 -2.23
C VAL A 39 -4.12 -20.67 -3.52
N PRO A 40 -4.27 -22.01 -3.55
CA PRO A 40 -4.73 -22.74 -4.72
C PRO A 40 -6.06 -22.16 -5.24
N THR A 41 -6.07 -21.69 -6.47
CA THR A 41 -7.25 -21.10 -7.09
C THR A 41 -7.40 -21.59 -8.53
N LEU A 42 -8.60 -22.05 -8.89
CA LEU A 42 -8.93 -22.37 -10.27
C LEU A 42 -8.93 -21.07 -11.10
N LEU A 43 -7.99 -20.98 -12.02
CA LEU A 43 -8.00 -19.90 -13.01
C LEU A 43 -8.99 -20.27 -14.14
N PRO A 44 -9.70 -19.30 -14.74
CA PRO A 44 -10.66 -19.55 -15.82
C PRO A 44 -10.08 -20.27 -17.05
N ARG A 45 -8.74 -20.29 -17.19
CA ARG A 45 -8.02 -20.94 -18.29
C ARG A 45 -7.49 -22.34 -17.93
N MET A 46 -7.67 -22.79 -16.69
CA MET A 46 -7.27 -24.14 -16.29
C MET A 46 -8.45 -25.09 -16.55
N SER A 47 -8.49 -25.67 -17.74
CA SER A 47 -9.40 -26.78 -18.02
C SER A 47 -8.83 -28.07 -17.42
N PRO A 48 -9.67 -28.92 -16.79
CA PRO A 48 -9.27 -30.28 -16.47
C PRO A 48 -8.79 -31.00 -17.76
N ASP A 49 -7.78 -31.87 -17.61
CA ASP A 49 -7.34 -32.74 -18.72
C ASP A 49 -8.55 -33.54 -19.26
N PRO A 50 -8.94 -33.39 -20.54
CA PRO A 50 -10.08 -34.11 -21.12
C PRO A 50 -9.96 -35.65 -21.04
N ALA A 51 -8.72 -36.13 -20.86
CA ALA A 51 -8.43 -37.56 -20.68
C ALA A 51 -8.59 -38.05 -19.24
N GLY A 52 -8.97 -37.19 -18.26
CA GLY A 52 -9.21 -37.54 -16.86
C GLY A 52 -7.99 -38.05 -16.10
N ARG A 53 -6.80 -37.83 -16.62
CA ARG A 53 -5.55 -38.31 -16.02
C ARG A 53 -5.05 -37.45 -14.85
N GLN A 54 -5.53 -36.21 -14.75
CA GLN A 54 -5.25 -35.32 -13.61
C GLN A 54 -6.54 -34.88 -12.95
N THR A 55 -6.59 -35.02 -11.62
CA THR A 55 -7.69 -34.45 -10.85
C THR A 55 -7.54 -32.92 -10.76
N VAL A 56 -8.64 -32.19 -10.60
CA VAL A 56 -8.62 -30.73 -10.37
C VAL A 56 -7.70 -30.39 -9.19
N ALA A 57 -7.72 -31.20 -8.12
CA ALA A 57 -6.84 -31.02 -6.97
C ALA A 57 -5.36 -31.11 -7.33
N GLY A 58 -4.95 -32.11 -8.11
CA GLY A 58 -3.56 -32.28 -8.55
C GLY A 58 -3.07 -31.14 -9.47
N VAL A 59 -3.97 -30.61 -10.32
CA VAL A 59 -3.65 -29.43 -11.15
C VAL A 59 -3.41 -28.20 -10.28
N LEU A 60 -4.25 -27.97 -9.26
CA LEU A 60 -4.12 -26.85 -8.33
C LEU A 60 -2.85 -26.97 -7.48
N GLU A 61 -2.56 -28.12 -6.93
CA GLU A 61 -1.34 -28.38 -6.16
C GLU A 61 -0.09 -28.10 -7.00
N GLN A 62 -0.06 -28.59 -8.22
CA GLN A 62 1.07 -28.38 -9.13
C GLN A 62 1.24 -26.92 -9.53
N ALA A 63 0.14 -26.18 -9.79
CA ALA A 63 0.19 -24.75 -10.08
C ALA A 63 0.70 -23.94 -8.88
N THR A 64 0.23 -24.28 -7.67
CA THR A 64 0.66 -23.64 -6.43
C THR A 64 2.13 -23.91 -6.14
N ALA A 65 2.59 -25.15 -6.32
CA ALA A 65 4.01 -25.49 -6.14
C ALA A 65 4.91 -24.73 -7.12
N ARG A 66 4.49 -24.59 -8.38
CA ARG A 66 5.22 -23.78 -9.38
C ARG A 66 5.25 -22.31 -9.00
N ALA A 67 4.14 -21.73 -8.55
CA ALA A 67 4.07 -20.33 -8.11
C ALA A 67 5.01 -20.07 -6.94
N LEU A 68 5.02 -20.93 -5.93
CA LEU A 68 5.92 -20.84 -4.78
C LEU A 68 7.38 -21.00 -5.18
N ALA A 69 7.70 -21.97 -6.04
CA ALA A 69 9.08 -22.16 -6.53
C ALA A 69 9.59 -20.94 -7.30
N SER A 70 8.78 -20.39 -8.21
CA SER A 70 9.15 -19.16 -8.96
C SER A 70 9.34 -17.98 -8.03
N ALA A 71 8.47 -17.84 -7.02
CA ALA A 71 8.55 -16.77 -6.03
C ALA A 71 9.81 -16.90 -5.14
N THR A 72 10.18 -18.12 -4.73
CA THR A 72 11.41 -18.38 -3.97
C THR A 72 12.64 -18.00 -4.78
N LEU A 73 12.68 -18.37 -6.05
CA LEU A 73 13.79 -17.99 -6.95
C LEU A 73 13.89 -16.46 -7.09
N ARG A 74 12.77 -15.77 -7.20
CA ARG A 74 12.72 -14.30 -7.29
C ARG A 74 13.21 -13.63 -5.99
N ALA A 75 12.85 -14.17 -4.83
CA ALA A 75 13.33 -13.68 -3.54
C ALA A 75 14.85 -13.92 -3.37
N ALA A 76 15.36 -15.09 -3.73
CA ALA A 76 16.79 -15.42 -3.68
C ALA A 76 17.64 -14.57 -4.61
N GLN A 77 17.09 -14.04 -5.71
CA GLN A 77 17.77 -13.07 -6.59
C GLN A 77 17.95 -11.70 -5.92
N THR A 78 17.10 -11.37 -4.94
CA THR A 78 17.19 -10.12 -4.18
C THR A 78 18.27 -10.22 -3.10
N ASP A 79 18.22 -11.28 -2.30
CA ASP A 79 19.21 -11.59 -1.27
C ASP A 79 19.26 -13.11 -1.05
N PRO A 80 20.40 -13.77 -1.35
CA PRO A 80 20.54 -15.21 -1.16
C PRO A 80 20.49 -15.67 0.31
N ASP A 81 20.83 -14.78 1.24
CA ASP A 81 20.90 -15.09 2.68
C ASP A 81 19.57 -14.78 3.40
N LEU A 82 18.56 -14.25 2.69
CA LEU A 82 17.25 -13.98 3.26
C LEU A 82 16.57 -15.26 3.73
N ALA A 83 16.15 -15.29 4.99
CA ALA A 83 15.37 -16.40 5.53
C ALA A 83 13.96 -16.43 4.88
N VAL A 84 13.76 -17.34 3.95
CA VAL A 84 12.51 -17.50 3.20
C VAL A 84 11.81 -18.80 3.59
N THR A 85 10.51 -18.72 3.90
CA THR A 85 9.62 -19.87 4.07
C THR A 85 8.47 -19.79 3.07
N THR A 86 7.95 -20.96 2.65
CA THR A 86 6.82 -21.02 1.71
C THR A 86 5.67 -21.82 2.29
N GLU A 87 4.44 -21.40 2.01
CA GLU A 87 3.25 -22.06 2.51
C GLU A 87 2.11 -22.00 1.49
N ALA A 88 1.44 -23.13 1.29
CA ALA A 88 0.18 -23.22 0.56
C ALA A 88 -0.98 -23.09 1.55
N LEU A 89 -1.78 -22.03 1.45
CA LEU A 89 -2.92 -21.78 2.33
C LEU A 89 -4.19 -22.36 1.74
N ALA A 90 -5.04 -22.96 2.57
CA ALA A 90 -6.33 -23.48 2.16
C ALA A 90 -7.44 -22.42 2.22
N GLY A 91 -8.44 -22.54 1.35
CA GLY A 91 -9.64 -21.70 1.34
C GLY A 91 -9.68 -20.64 0.25
N SER A 92 -10.52 -19.62 0.43
CA SER A 92 -10.57 -18.51 -0.52
C SER A 92 -9.38 -17.57 -0.32
N PRO A 93 -8.75 -17.05 -1.40
CA PRO A 93 -7.56 -16.21 -1.29
C PRO A 93 -7.72 -15.02 -0.33
N ALA A 94 -8.83 -14.31 -0.41
CA ALA A 94 -9.06 -13.13 0.42
C ALA A 94 -9.12 -13.47 1.92
N GLN A 95 -9.81 -14.55 2.29
CA GLN A 95 -9.97 -14.97 3.68
C GLN A 95 -8.68 -15.61 4.24
N ALA A 96 -8.03 -16.45 3.46
CA ALA A 96 -6.79 -17.12 3.87
C ALA A 96 -5.67 -16.10 4.11
N LEU A 97 -5.51 -15.13 3.21
CA LEU A 97 -4.53 -14.05 3.35
C LEU A 97 -4.89 -13.09 4.50
N LEU A 98 -6.17 -12.80 4.71
CA LEU A 98 -6.61 -11.99 5.86
C LEU A 98 -6.22 -12.65 7.18
N LYS A 99 -6.43 -13.98 7.29
CA LYS A 99 -6.02 -14.75 8.47
C LYS A 99 -4.50 -14.73 8.65
N ALA A 100 -3.74 -14.94 7.58
CA ALA A 100 -2.28 -14.90 7.62
C ALA A 100 -1.76 -13.52 8.04
N ALA A 101 -2.45 -12.42 7.67
CA ALA A 101 -2.09 -11.06 8.02
C ALA A 101 -2.09 -10.76 9.52
N SER A 102 -2.78 -11.56 10.36
CA SER A 102 -2.80 -11.39 11.82
C SER A 102 -1.43 -11.62 12.47
N ASP A 103 -0.59 -12.44 11.82
CA ASP A 103 0.75 -12.78 12.29
C ASP A 103 1.86 -12.06 11.50
N ALA A 104 1.50 -11.09 10.67
CA ALA A 104 2.44 -10.34 9.85
C ALA A 104 2.80 -8.98 10.48
N SER A 105 4.04 -8.55 10.26
CA SER A 105 4.45 -7.15 10.43
C SER A 105 4.04 -6.30 9.23
N LEU A 106 3.98 -6.94 8.06
CA LEU A 106 3.60 -6.34 6.78
C LEU A 106 3.08 -7.42 5.82
N LEU A 107 2.00 -7.14 5.11
CA LEU A 107 1.49 -7.98 4.02
C LEU A 107 1.72 -7.28 2.68
N VAL A 108 2.35 -7.99 1.74
CA VAL A 108 2.63 -7.49 0.39
C VAL A 108 1.84 -8.29 -0.64
N VAL A 109 1.17 -7.58 -1.52
CA VAL A 109 0.35 -8.16 -2.59
C VAL A 109 0.60 -7.44 -3.91
N GLY A 110 0.39 -8.13 -5.02
CA GLY A 110 0.39 -7.49 -6.34
C GLY A 110 -0.86 -6.62 -6.54
N SER A 111 -0.81 -5.71 -7.49
CA SER A 111 -1.98 -4.90 -7.85
C SER A 111 -3.08 -5.73 -8.53
N ARG A 112 -2.71 -6.81 -9.22
CA ARG A 112 -3.59 -7.75 -9.92
C ARG A 112 -3.09 -9.17 -9.72
N GLY A 113 -3.89 -10.16 -10.09
CA GLY A 113 -3.54 -11.57 -10.11
C GLY A 113 -3.82 -12.21 -11.48
N ALA A 114 -3.44 -13.47 -11.63
CA ALA A 114 -3.54 -14.24 -12.86
C ALA A 114 -4.99 -14.42 -13.40
N GLY A 115 -6.01 -14.24 -12.55
CA GLY A 115 -7.44 -14.34 -12.93
C GLY A 115 -8.10 -13.01 -13.31
N GLY A 116 -7.37 -11.89 -13.29
CA GLY A 116 -7.93 -10.56 -13.53
C GLY A 116 -8.25 -10.29 -15.00
N PHE A 117 -9.43 -9.71 -15.27
CA PHE A 117 -9.71 -9.10 -16.56
C PHE A 117 -8.72 -7.95 -16.79
N THR A 118 -8.20 -7.83 -18.01
CA THR A 118 -7.24 -6.78 -18.39
C THR A 118 -7.75 -5.35 -18.15
N ALA A 119 -9.08 -5.18 -18.04
CA ALA A 119 -9.74 -3.90 -17.74
C ALA A 119 -9.77 -3.56 -16.22
N MET A 120 -9.49 -4.51 -15.32
CA MET A 120 -9.48 -4.24 -13.88
C MET A 120 -8.11 -3.68 -13.45
N ILE A 121 -8.14 -2.49 -12.86
CA ILE A 121 -6.93 -1.75 -12.45
C ILE A 121 -6.40 -2.25 -11.09
N LEU A 122 -7.30 -2.74 -10.22
CA LEU A 122 -6.98 -3.32 -8.91
C LEU A 122 -7.73 -4.64 -8.70
N GLY A 123 -7.02 -5.69 -8.28
CA GLY A 123 -7.59 -7.00 -8.02
C GLY A 123 -8.52 -7.03 -6.80
N SER A 124 -9.51 -7.93 -6.83
CA SER A 124 -10.49 -8.10 -5.73
C SER A 124 -9.85 -8.49 -4.40
N VAL A 125 -8.82 -9.35 -4.43
CA VAL A 125 -8.07 -9.77 -3.23
C VAL A 125 -7.30 -8.60 -2.64
N SER A 126 -6.54 -7.87 -3.44
CA SER A 126 -5.76 -6.71 -2.99
C SER A 126 -6.67 -5.61 -2.42
N ARG A 127 -7.82 -5.35 -3.06
CA ARG A 127 -8.84 -4.43 -2.54
C ARG A 127 -9.41 -4.90 -1.21
N TYR A 128 -9.75 -6.18 -1.09
CA TYR A 128 -10.29 -6.76 0.15
C TYR A 128 -9.31 -6.65 1.31
N LEU A 129 -8.03 -6.97 1.08
CA LEU A 129 -6.99 -6.89 2.11
C LEU A 129 -6.68 -5.45 2.51
N ALA A 130 -6.61 -4.52 1.56
CA ALA A 130 -6.40 -3.10 1.83
C ALA A 130 -7.46 -2.52 2.79
N THR A 131 -8.69 -3.07 2.78
CA THR A 131 -9.79 -2.58 3.65
C THR A 131 -9.90 -3.32 4.99
N ARG A 132 -9.30 -4.50 5.16
CA ARG A 132 -9.59 -5.39 6.30
C ARG A 132 -8.39 -5.94 7.03
N ALA A 133 -7.20 -5.93 6.42
CA ALA A 133 -6.03 -6.52 7.06
C ALA A 133 -5.69 -5.82 8.40
N PRO A 134 -5.33 -6.56 9.45
CA PRO A 134 -4.96 -6.00 10.75
C PRO A 134 -3.53 -5.44 10.78
N CYS A 135 -2.74 -5.67 9.74
CA CYS A 135 -1.41 -5.12 9.56
C CYS A 135 -1.36 -4.18 8.34
N PRO A 136 -0.30 -3.37 8.17
CA PRO A 136 -0.09 -2.62 6.94
C PRO A 136 -0.08 -3.53 5.71
N VAL A 137 -0.73 -3.09 4.64
CA VAL A 137 -0.77 -3.79 3.35
C VAL A 137 -0.08 -2.94 2.29
N VAL A 138 0.94 -3.49 1.66
CA VAL A 138 1.55 -2.86 0.49
C VAL A 138 1.03 -3.51 -0.77
N VAL A 139 0.48 -2.68 -1.64
CA VAL A 139 0.18 -3.06 -3.01
C VAL A 139 1.38 -2.69 -3.86
N ALA A 140 2.17 -3.70 -4.23
CA ALA A 140 3.33 -3.51 -5.10
C ALA A 140 2.87 -3.25 -6.53
N ARG A 141 3.52 -2.28 -7.16
CA ARG A 141 3.31 -1.91 -8.56
C ARG A 141 4.65 -1.89 -9.28
N GLU A 142 4.63 -1.58 -10.57
CA GLU A 142 5.88 -1.36 -11.32
C GLU A 142 6.67 -0.26 -10.61
N GLU A 143 7.90 -0.59 -10.22
CA GLU A 143 8.76 0.38 -9.58
C GLU A 143 9.34 1.32 -10.63
N THR A 144 9.41 2.59 -10.30
CA THR A 144 10.36 3.50 -10.93
C THR A 144 11.76 2.95 -10.65
N LYS A 145 12.53 2.68 -11.69
CA LYS A 145 13.85 2.00 -11.61
C LYS A 145 14.92 2.74 -10.79
N ALA A 146 14.66 3.97 -10.36
CA ALA A 146 15.58 4.80 -9.59
C ALA A 146 15.07 4.98 -8.16
N VAL A 147 15.94 4.75 -7.18
CA VAL A 147 15.68 5.04 -5.76
C VAL A 147 15.53 6.56 -5.61
N GLN A 148 14.36 7.00 -5.18
CA GLN A 148 14.03 8.43 -5.03
C GLN A 148 14.42 9.00 -3.67
N ARG A 149 14.62 8.13 -2.68
CA ARG A 149 14.89 8.48 -1.28
C ARG A 149 13.80 9.41 -0.71
N GLU A 150 12.57 9.15 -1.06
CA GLU A 150 11.41 9.88 -0.55
C GLU A 150 10.28 8.92 -0.19
N VAL A 151 9.72 9.07 1.01
CA VAL A 151 8.48 8.45 1.46
C VAL A 151 7.42 9.54 1.54
N VAL A 152 6.32 9.38 0.82
CA VAL A 152 5.20 10.32 0.82
C VAL A 152 4.09 9.78 1.72
N VAL A 153 3.59 10.60 2.65
CA VAL A 153 2.45 10.26 3.50
C VAL A 153 1.28 11.15 3.16
N GLY A 154 0.18 10.57 2.70
CA GLY A 154 -1.07 11.29 2.46
C GLY A 154 -1.80 11.57 3.78
N ILE A 155 -1.99 12.84 4.08
CA ILE A 155 -2.63 13.33 5.30
C ILE A 155 -4.03 13.84 4.97
N ARG A 156 -5.05 13.20 5.53
CA ARG A 156 -6.43 13.69 5.44
C ARG A 156 -6.74 14.66 6.58
N ASP A 157 -6.42 14.22 7.78
CA ASP A 157 -6.60 14.96 9.03
C ASP A 157 -5.33 14.75 9.87
N PRO A 158 -4.59 15.79 10.23
CA PRO A 158 -3.35 15.66 10.98
C PRO A 158 -3.51 14.86 12.28
N ASP A 159 -4.62 15.05 13.00
CA ASP A 159 -4.86 14.40 14.30
C ASP A 159 -5.15 12.89 14.16
N GLN A 160 -5.75 12.49 13.05
CA GLN A 160 -6.09 11.08 12.78
C GLN A 160 -5.03 10.35 11.96
N SER A 161 -3.94 11.03 11.58
CA SER A 161 -2.90 10.47 10.71
C SER A 161 -1.67 9.96 11.46
N ALA A 162 -1.69 9.96 12.80
CA ALA A 162 -0.54 9.61 13.63
C ALA A 162 0.04 8.22 13.31
N VAL A 163 -0.83 7.21 13.07
CA VAL A 163 -0.39 5.85 12.76
C VAL A 163 0.29 5.79 11.38
N ALA A 164 -0.30 6.43 10.38
CA ALA A 164 0.27 6.50 9.03
C ALA A 164 1.59 7.27 9.01
N LEU A 165 1.67 8.37 9.75
CA LEU A 165 2.91 9.14 9.91
C LEU A 165 4.00 8.30 10.60
N ARG A 166 3.69 7.65 11.71
CA ARG A 166 4.64 6.75 12.41
C ARG A 166 5.18 5.68 11.47
N PHE A 167 4.31 5.02 10.71
CA PHE A 167 4.71 4.05 9.70
C PHE A 167 5.59 4.71 8.63
N GLY A 168 5.21 5.88 8.11
CA GLY A 168 6.00 6.64 7.14
C GLY A 168 7.40 6.99 7.64
N PHE A 169 7.55 7.41 8.91
CA PHE A 169 8.84 7.68 9.53
C PHE A 169 9.69 6.41 9.69
N GLN A 170 9.09 5.27 10.06
CA GLN A 170 9.77 3.97 10.09
C GLN A 170 10.30 3.60 8.70
N GLU A 171 9.47 3.72 7.67
CA GLU A 171 9.84 3.44 6.29
C GLU A 171 10.95 4.39 5.78
N ALA A 172 10.86 5.67 6.11
CA ALA A 172 11.89 6.65 5.76
C ALA A 172 13.24 6.32 6.43
N THR A 173 13.19 5.91 7.70
CA THR A 173 14.40 5.47 8.45
C THR A 173 15.04 4.27 7.78
N LEU A 174 14.27 3.22 7.47
CA LEU A 174 14.75 1.99 6.84
C LEU A 174 15.42 2.25 5.48
N ARG A 175 14.90 3.21 4.71
CA ARG A 175 15.40 3.56 3.36
C ARG A 175 16.45 4.65 3.35
N ASN A 176 16.78 5.23 4.52
CA ASN A 176 17.58 6.47 4.58
C ASN A 176 17.03 7.54 3.62
N ALA A 177 15.72 7.76 3.70
CA ALA A 177 14.93 8.63 2.84
C ALA A 177 14.38 9.82 3.63
N ARG A 178 13.99 10.88 2.93
CA ARG A 178 13.19 11.97 3.51
C ARG A 178 11.72 11.57 3.57
N LEU A 179 10.97 12.18 4.47
CA LEU A 179 9.52 12.06 4.54
C LEU A 179 8.85 13.35 4.06
N MET A 180 7.85 13.21 3.19
CA MET A 180 7.00 14.30 2.74
C MET A 180 5.54 14.04 3.13
N ALA A 181 5.03 14.81 4.09
CA ALA A 181 3.61 14.78 4.47
C ALA A 181 2.81 15.66 3.50
N VAL A 182 1.86 15.07 2.78
CA VAL A 182 1.05 15.77 1.78
C VAL A 182 -0.38 15.88 2.29
N HIS A 183 -0.80 17.10 2.60
CA HIS A 183 -2.18 17.43 2.92
C HIS A 183 -2.83 18.14 1.75
N THR A 184 -4.05 17.72 1.42
CA THR A 184 -4.79 18.35 0.33
C THR A 184 -6.15 18.80 0.84
N TRP A 185 -6.54 19.96 0.41
CA TRP A 185 -7.89 20.45 0.63
C TRP A 185 -8.54 20.80 -0.71
N ALA A 186 -9.79 20.42 -0.86
CA ALA A 186 -10.59 20.76 -2.03
C ALA A 186 -11.81 21.52 -1.54
N TRP A 187 -11.97 22.72 -2.05
CA TRP A 187 -13.16 23.51 -1.80
C TRP A 187 -14.16 23.29 -2.92
N SER A 188 -15.40 22.95 -2.57
CA SER A 188 -16.50 23.08 -3.52
C SER A 188 -16.86 24.56 -3.59
N LEU A 189 -16.45 25.25 -4.65
CA LEU A 189 -16.86 26.62 -4.86
C LEU A 189 -18.40 26.70 -4.86
N PRO A 190 -19.00 27.63 -4.10
CA PRO A 190 -20.40 28.00 -4.31
C PRO A 190 -20.59 28.42 -5.77
N SER A 191 -21.76 28.21 -6.32
CA SER A 191 -22.09 28.65 -7.68
C SER A 191 -21.73 30.13 -7.88
N SER A 192 -21.29 30.49 -9.08
CA SER A 192 -20.78 31.83 -9.43
C SER A 192 -21.70 33.01 -9.04
N GLU A 193 -22.98 32.75 -8.84
CA GLU A 193 -23.97 33.73 -8.39
C GLU A 193 -23.85 34.15 -6.92
N SER A 194 -23.25 33.31 -6.07
CA SER A 194 -23.06 33.57 -4.64
C SER A 194 -21.78 34.34 -4.31
N VAL A 195 -20.83 34.42 -5.22
CA VAL A 195 -19.51 35.03 -4.97
C VAL A 195 -19.56 36.56 -4.84
N GLY A 196 -20.56 37.20 -5.45
CA GLY A 196 -20.70 38.66 -5.45
C GLY A 196 -21.15 39.29 -4.12
N THR A 197 -21.71 38.47 -3.20
CA THR A 197 -22.31 38.94 -1.94
C THR A 197 -21.48 38.64 -0.69
N LEU A 198 -20.29 38.07 -0.84
CA LEU A 198 -19.46 37.65 0.29
C LEU A 198 -18.78 38.82 0.99
N THR A 199 -18.80 38.79 2.31
CA THR A 199 -18.03 39.70 3.17
C THR A 199 -16.53 39.46 3.02
N PRO A 200 -15.65 40.42 3.40
CA PRO A 200 -14.21 40.21 3.40
C PRO A 200 -13.74 39.02 4.22
N GLN A 201 -14.43 38.70 5.33
CA GLN A 201 -14.17 37.52 6.16
C GLN A 201 -14.53 36.20 5.44
N GLU A 202 -15.69 36.16 4.79
CA GLU A 202 -16.11 35.00 3.99
C GLU A 202 -15.18 34.78 2.78
N ARG A 203 -14.66 35.88 2.17
CA ARG A 203 -13.63 35.79 1.11
C ARG A 203 -12.30 35.24 1.63
N ALA A 204 -11.85 35.66 2.82
CA ALA A 204 -10.63 35.15 3.44
C ALA A 204 -10.76 33.64 3.76
N ILE A 205 -11.91 33.21 4.24
CA ILE A 205 -12.24 31.79 4.41
C ILE A 205 -12.25 31.07 3.05
N MET A 206 -12.74 31.72 2.00
CA MET A 206 -12.81 31.18 0.65
C MET A 206 -11.47 31.16 -0.09
N ASP A 207 -10.54 32.05 0.19
CA ASP A 207 -9.19 32.01 -0.39
C ASP A 207 -8.34 30.91 0.30
N GLY A 208 -8.83 30.35 1.40
CA GLY A 208 -8.23 29.23 2.11
C GLY A 208 -6.97 29.59 2.89
N SER A 209 -6.63 30.87 3.04
CA SER A 209 -5.42 31.28 3.75
C SER A 209 -5.44 30.84 5.21
N ASP A 210 -6.56 31.04 5.90
CA ASP A 210 -6.74 30.65 7.30
C ASP A 210 -6.79 29.13 7.47
N ILE A 211 -7.42 28.43 6.53
CA ILE A 211 -7.48 26.95 6.51
C ILE A 211 -6.07 26.40 6.29
N ARG A 212 -5.33 26.98 5.36
CA ARG A 212 -3.95 26.58 5.09
C ARG A 212 -3.02 26.83 6.27
N ALA A 213 -3.13 28.00 6.92
CA ALA A 213 -2.33 28.36 8.08
C ALA A 213 -2.62 27.41 9.27
N TYR A 214 -3.89 27.12 9.51
CA TYR A 214 -4.31 26.14 10.54
C TYR A 214 -3.77 24.74 10.24
N ALA A 215 -3.94 24.23 9.02
CA ALA A 215 -3.44 22.92 8.62
C ALA A 215 -1.91 22.84 8.71
N ALA A 216 -1.18 23.92 8.34
CA ALA A 216 0.26 24.00 8.46
C ALA A 216 0.72 23.87 9.92
N ALA A 217 0.15 24.67 10.83
CA ALA A 217 0.48 24.61 12.25
C ALA A 217 0.21 23.22 12.87
N ARG A 218 -0.89 22.57 12.46
CA ARG A 218 -1.21 21.21 12.93
C ARG A 218 -0.22 20.17 12.39
N LEU A 219 0.13 20.24 11.09
CA LEU A 219 1.13 19.34 10.50
C LEU A 219 2.50 19.52 11.15
N GLU A 220 2.94 20.74 11.36
CA GLU A 220 4.20 21.02 12.05
C GLU A 220 4.23 20.41 13.45
N SER A 221 3.16 20.58 14.22
CA SER A 221 3.04 20.00 15.57
C SER A 221 3.11 18.48 15.57
N VAL A 222 2.37 17.82 14.66
CA VAL A 222 2.36 16.35 14.59
C VAL A 222 3.70 15.81 14.08
N LEU A 223 4.29 16.47 13.07
CA LEU A 223 5.61 16.09 12.56
C LEU A 223 6.72 16.28 13.60
N ALA A 224 6.68 17.36 14.39
CA ALA A 224 7.63 17.57 15.50
C ALA A 224 7.58 16.44 16.51
N THR A 225 6.39 16.03 16.94
CA THR A 225 6.20 14.88 17.84
C THR A 225 6.76 13.57 17.25
N CYS A 226 6.57 13.34 15.97
CA CYS A 226 7.15 12.16 15.31
C CYS A 226 8.68 12.29 15.21
N HIS A 227 9.20 13.47 14.91
CA HIS A 227 10.63 13.72 14.76
C HIS A 227 11.44 13.45 16.05
N GLU A 228 10.85 13.67 17.22
CA GLU A 228 11.47 13.29 18.52
C GLU A 228 11.86 11.81 18.57
N ASN A 229 11.05 10.93 17.96
CA ASN A 229 11.30 9.48 17.91
C ASN A 229 12.17 9.07 16.71
N TYR A 230 12.28 9.90 15.67
CA TYR A 230 13.00 9.63 14.41
C TYR A 230 13.89 10.82 14.00
N PRO A 231 14.89 11.21 14.84
CA PRO A 231 15.65 12.45 14.62
C PRO A 231 16.54 12.41 13.36
N GLY A 232 16.81 11.23 12.82
CA GLY A 232 17.58 11.06 11.58
C GLY A 232 16.77 11.29 10.30
N VAL A 233 15.43 11.41 10.37
CA VAL A 233 14.59 11.57 9.19
C VAL A 233 14.37 13.05 8.90
N GLN A 234 14.76 13.50 7.72
CA GLN A 234 14.37 14.82 7.22
C GLN A 234 12.89 14.79 6.83
N ALA A 235 12.06 15.47 7.59
CA ALA A 235 10.62 15.55 7.35
C ALA A 235 10.22 16.94 6.85
N GLY A 236 9.35 16.96 5.84
CA GLY A 236 8.73 18.17 5.30
C GLY A 236 7.23 17.97 5.10
N TRP A 237 6.54 19.04 4.78
CA TRP A 237 5.13 18.97 4.44
C TRP A 237 4.78 19.85 3.25
N GLU A 238 3.73 19.48 2.57
CA GLU A 238 3.15 20.21 1.45
C GLU A 238 1.63 20.28 1.62
N ILE A 239 1.07 21.47 1.46
CA ILE A 239 -0.39 21.69 1.48
C ILE A 239 -0.81 22.16 0.09
N VAL A 240 -1.63 21.36 -0.57
CA VAL A 240 -2.04 21.57 -1.96
C VAL A 240 -3.54 21.76 -2.06
N HIS A 241 -3.95 22.82 -2.76
CA HIS A 241 -5.35 23.01 -3.15
C HIS A 241 -5.63 22.22 -4.43
N ALA A 242 -5.92 20.93 -4.28
CA ALA A 242 -6.25 20.03 -5.39
C ALA A 242 -6.93 18.76 -4.90
N HIS A 243 -7.46 17.97 -5.84
CA HIS A 243 -8.03 16.66 -5.52
C HIS A 243 -6.97 15.69 -5.00
N PRO A 244 -7.13 15.13 -3.77
CA PRO A 244 -6.13 14.32 -3.09
C PRO A 244 -5.52 13.20 -3.94
N ALA A 245 -6.37 12.41 -4.60
CA ALA A 245 -5.88 11.28 -5.38
C ALA A 245 -4.95 11.71 -6.53
N ARG A 246 -5.23 12.84 -7.19
CA ARG A 246 -4.37 13.35 -8.28
C ARG A 246 -2.98 13.74 -7.77
N VAL A 247 -2.93 14.42 -6.62
CA VAL A 247 -1.66 14.84 -6.02
C VAL A 247 -0.83 13.63 -5.59
N LEU A 248 -1.46 12.66 -4.92
CA LEU A 248 -0.78 11.46 -4.42
C LEU A 248 -0.33 10.53 -5.56
N ILE A 249 -1.12 10.41 -6.64
CA ILE A 249 -0.70 9.68 -7.85
C ILE A 249 0.51 10.35 -8.50
N ALA A 250 0.50 11.67 -8.65
CA ALA A 250 1.65 12.40 -9.17
C ALA A 250 2.88 12.25 -8.26
N ALA A 251 2.70 12.34 -6.94
CA ALA A 251 3.77 12.15 -5.95
C ALA A 251 4.37 10.74 -6.01
N SER A 252 3.57 9.70 -6.29
CA SER A 252 4.05 8.32 -6.37
C SER A 252 5.09 8.08 -7.48
N GLY A 253 5.18 8.96 -8.47
CA GLY A 253 6.21 8.90 -9.52
C GLY A 253 7.61 9.34 -9.05
N ARG A 254 7.69 10.03 -7.90
CA ARG A 254 8.93 10.51 -7.29
C ARG A 254 9.18 9.98 -5.87
N ALA A 255 8.42 8.98 -5.44
CA ALA A 255 8.52 8.39 -4.12
C ALA A 255 8.84 6.90 -4.21
N ASP A 256 9.64 6.41 -3.27
CA ASP A 256 9.89 4.98 -3.09
C ASP A 256 8.69 4.27 -2.48
N LEU A 257 7.86 5.00 -1.74
CA LEU A 257 6.62 4.50 -1.12
C LEU A 257 5.64 5.64 -0.87
N VAL A 258 4.37 5.41 -1.21
CA VAL A 258 3.25 6.26 -0.78
C VAL A 258 2.52 5.58 0.37
N VAL A 259 2.30 6.27 1.47
CA VAL A 259 1.63 5.76 2.68
C VAL A 259 0.28 6.45 2.84
N LEU A 260 -0.76 5.66 3.03
CA LEU A 260 -2.12 6.11 3.28
C LEU A 260 -2.66 5.47 4.55
N GLY A 261 -3.26 6.26 5.42
CA GLY A 261 -4.03 5.74 6.55
C GLY A 261 -5.38 5.19 6.10
N ARG A 262 -5.76 4.05 6.66
CA ARG A 262 -7.10 3.49 6.49
C ARG A 262 -8.01 4.02 7.61
N HIS A 263 -9.17 4.55 7.23
CA HIS A 263 -10.25 4.79 8.19
C HIS A 263 -10.91 3.46 8.59
N ALA A 264 -11.82 3.50 9.55
CA ALA A 264 -12.48 2.36 10.19
C ALA A 264 -12.49 1.04 9.39
N ALA A 265 -12.15 -0.06 10.04
CA ALA A 265 -12.14 -1.39 9.44
C ALA A 265 -13.53 -1.75 8.87
N GLY A 266 -13.55 -2.35 7.66
CA GLY A 266 -14.79 -2.83 7.03
C GLY A 266 -15.54 -1.80 6.16
N SER A 267 -15.14 -0.52 6.14
CA SER A 267 -15.62 0.44 5.14
C SER A 267 -15.06 0.12 3.75
N ASP A 268 -15.67 0.63 2.71
CA ASP A 268 -15.12 0.52 1.35
C ASP A 268 -13.74 1.21 1.30
N ILE A 269 -12.90 0.84 0.32
CA ILE A 269 -11.50 1.31 0.19
C ILE A 269 -11.35 2.85 0.15
N GLY A 270 -12.47 3.56 0.05
CA GLY A 270 -12.54 5.02 0.05
C GLY A 270 -12.25 5.64 -1.31
N SER A 271 -12.85 6.82 -1.52
CA SER A 271 -12.79 7.55 -2.79
C SER A 271 -11.40 8.09 -3.15
N ILE A 272 -10.47 8.13 -2.20
CA ILE A 272 -9.09 8.58 -2.40
C ILE A 272 -8.15 7.39 -2.52
N THR A 273 -8.24 6.43 -1.59
CA THR A 273 -7.34 5.28 -1.54
C THR A 273 -7.48 4.40 -2.78
N TYR A 274 -8.70 4.15 -3.25
CA TYR A 274 -8.93 3.32 -4.44
C TYR A 274 -8.24 3.88 -5.71
N PRO A 275 -8.44 5.15 -6.10
CA PRO A 275 -7.74 5.70 -7.25
C PRO A 275 -6.21 5.73 -7.08
N VAL A 276 -5.71 6.05 -5.87
CA VAL A 276 -4.25 6.07 -5.63
C VAL A 276 -3.68 4.67 -5.81
N VAL A 277 -4.23 3.66 -5.12
CA VAL A 277 -3.75 2.27 -5.27
C VAL A 277 -3.89 1.77 -6.70
N SER A 278 -4.91 2.22 -7.43
CA SER A 278 -5.16 1.80 -8.81
C SER A 278 -4.20 2.44 -9.82
N HIS A 279 -3.79 3.68 -9.60
CA HIS A 279 -3.09 4.49 -10.62
C HIS A 279 -1.69 4.98 -10.19
N ALA A 280 -1.24 4.69 -8.97
CA ALA A 280 0.10 5.04 -8.54
C ALA A 280 1.17 4.42 -9.45
N HIS A 281 2.28 5.13 -9.60
CA HIS A 281 3.44 4.70 -10.39
C HIS A 281 4.42 3.82 -9.60
N GLY A 282 4.28 3.78 -8.28
CA GLY A 282 5.09 3.00 -7.35
C GLY A 282 4.24 2.31 -6.28
N PRO A 283 4.87 1.64 -5.31
CA PRO A 283 4.17 0.90 -4.25
C PRO A 283 3.38 1.83 -3.33
N VAL A 284 2.23 1.33 -2.87
CA VAL A 284 1.34 2.06 -1.95
C VAL A 284 1.09 1.21 -0.72
N ALA A 285 1.41 1.74 0.46
CA ALA A 285 1.09 1.16 1.75
C ALA A 285 -0.25 1.70 2.27
N ILE A 286 -1.12 0.81 2.70
CA ILE A 286 -2.37 1.12 3.39
C ILE A 286 -2.21 0.67 4.84
N VAL A 287 -2.19 1.63 5.75
CA VAL A 287 -1.93 1.40 7.18
C VAL A 287 -3.25 1.39 7.94
N PRO A 288 -3.55 0.33 8.72
CA PRO A 288 -4.76 0.28 9.54
C PRO A 288 -4.72 1.39 10.60
N GLY A 289 -5.87 2.02 10.87
CA GLY A 289 -6.05 2.88 12.03
C GLY A 289 -6.01 2.06 13.33
N GLU A 290 -5.89 2.76 14.45
CA GLU A 290 -6.01 2.16 15.80
C GLU A 290 -7.41 1.62 16.05
#